data_f30a8312deafc84cec4111a80cc240f0
#
_entry.id   f30a8312deafc84cec4111a80cc240f0
#
_cell.length_a   1.000
_cell.length_b   1.000
_cell.length_c   1.000
_cell.angle_alpha   90.00
_cell.angle_beta   90.00
_cell.angle_gamma   90.00
#
_symmetry.space_group_name_H-M   'P 1'
#
loop_
_entity.id
_entity.type
_entity.pdbx_description
1 polymer ?
#
loop_
_entity_poly.entity_id
_entity_poly.type
_entity_poly.pdbx_seq_one_letter_code
_entity_poly.pdbx_strand_id
1 'polypeptide(L)'
;YRAVNPLMTVPGWVEGGRLMTESAAICERIVEGSALEVRRDEADYWDYRNWLHRSDATLTFPLAIMIRYTRVEPAERRLAQAVDDYKAFFGGRAKSIEAALADGREWLVAGRFTAADIAIGYAAFLATTLGAADVLGEATTGWLHRCTTRPAFLRARERQRTDAAEL
;
A
#
# COMPACT_ATOMS: atom_id res chain seq x y z
N TYR A 1 10.99 16.53 12.43
CA TYR A 1 10.66 16.00 11.12
C TYR A 1 10.50 17.12 10.08
N ARG A 2 9.89 18.26 10.42
CA ARG A 2 9.68 19.42 9.51
C ARG A 2 10.96 19.92 8.83
N ALA A 3 12.10 19.84 9.50
CA ALA A 3 13.40 20.23 8.93
C ALA A 3 13.87 19.26 7.81
N VAL A 4 13.39 18.01 7.84
CA VAL A 4 13.69 17.00 6.81
C VAL A 4 12.65 17.01 5.70
N ASN A 5 11.37 17.03 6.06
CA ASN A 5 10.26 17.07 5.11
C ASN A 5 9.29 18.24 5.46
N PRO A 6 9.39 19.38 4.75
CA PRO A 6 8.51 20.52 4.98
C PRO A 6 7.02 20.23 4.75
N LEU A 7 6.68 19.24 3.91
CA LEU A 7 5.29 18.80 3.66
C LEU A 7 4.69 18.07 4.86
N MET A 8 5.51 17.62 5.82
CA MET A 8 5.08 16.84 6.99
C MET A 8 4.34 15.53 6.63
N THR A 9 4.55 15.03 5.42
CA THR A 9 3.99 13.76 4.95
C THR A 9 4.97 12.61 5.20
N VAL A 10 4.46 11.39 5.28
CA VAL A 10 5.25 10.16 5.33
C VAL A 10 4.81 9.26 4.16
N PRO A 11 5.73 8.49 3.60
CA PRO A 11 7.16 8.37 3.93
C PRO A 11 8.02 9.53 3.42
N GLY A 12 9.25 9.59 3.92
CA GLY A 12 10.32 10.42 3.37
C GLY A 12 11.57 9.58 3.16
N TRP A 13 12.17 9.63 1.96
CA TRP A 13 13.40 8.95 1.59
C TRP A 13 14.45 9.97 1.19
N VAL A 14 15.62 9.94 1.84
CA VAL A 14 16.73 10.84 1.53
C VAL A 14 17.88 10.05 0.93
N GLU A 15 18.27 10.40 -0.29
CA GLU A 15 19.40 9.80 -1.00
C GLU A 15 20.20 10.89 -1.70
N GLY A 16 21.52 10.92 -1.48
CA GLY A 16 22.40 11.93 -2.10
C GLY A 16 21.98 13.36 -1.83
N GLY A 17 21.40 13.66 -0.66
CA GLY A 17 20.89 14.98 -0.29
C GLY A 17 19.55 15.36 -0.91
N ARG A 18 18.91 14.47 -1.67
CA ARG A 18 17.58 14.68 -2.25
C ARG A 18 16.51 13.99 -1.43
N LEU A 19 15.41 14.66 -1.15
CA LEU A 19 14.24 14.11 -0.50
C LEU A 19 13.23 13.64 -1.56
N MET A 20 12.73 12.42 -1.41
CA MET A 20 11.56 11.87 -2.11
C MET A 20 10.45 11.62 -1.08
N THR A 21 9.20 11.96 -1.40
CA THR A 21 8.06 11.91 -0.47
C THR A 21 6.92 11.01 -0.94
N GLU A 22 6.91 10.64 -2.22
CA GLU A 22 5.84 9.82 -2.78
C GLU A 22 6.20 8.33 -2.68
N SER A 23 5.38 7.53 -2.00
CA SER A 23 5.66 6.13 -1.69
C SER A 23 5.86 5.27 -2.95
N ALA A 24 5.07 5.50 -4.01
CA ALA A 24 5.23 4.79 -5.27
C ALA A 24 6.59 5.10 -5.94
N ALA A 25 6.99 6.38 -5.99
CA ALA A 25 8.27 6.80 -6.54
C ALA A 25 9.46 6.26 -5.72
N ILE A 26 9.33 6.24 -4.38
CA ILE A 26 10.32 5.63 -3.48
C ILE A 26 10.45 4.13 -3.76
N CYS A 27 9.32 3.41 -3.90
CA CYS A 27 9.34 1.99 -4.25
C CYS A 27 10.04 1.76 -5.58
N GLU A 28 9.74 2.53 -6.62
CA GLU A 28 10.40 2.45 -7.92
C GLU A 28 11.91 2.64 -7.81
N ARG A 29 12.33 3.65 -7.06
CA ARG A 29 13.77 3.93 -6.85
C ARG A 29 14.48 2.78 -6.11
N ILE A 30 13.85 2.20 -5.09
CA ILE A 30 14.43 1.10 -4.30
C ILE A 30 14.57 -0.18 -5.12
N VAL A 31 13.62 -0.47 -6.01
CA VAL A 31 13.63 -1.73 -6.77
C VAL A 31 14.35 -1.63 -8.11
N GLU A 32 14.81 -0.46 -8.49
CA GLU A 32 15.51 -0.21 -9.76
C GLU A 32 16.66 -1.21 -9.98
N GLY A 33 16.66 -1.89 -11.11
CA GLY A 33 17.64 -2.92 -11.48
C GLY A 33 17.49 -4.26 -10.74
N SER A 34 16.46 -4.43 -9.92
CA SER A 34 16.20 -5.69 -9.19
C SER A 34 15.13 -6.54 -9.89
N ALA A 35 14.95 -7.79 -9.41
CA ALA A 35 13.87 -8.68 -9.87
C ALA A 35 12.46 -8.18 -9.49
N LEU A 36 12.34 -7.18 -8.63
CA LEU A 36 11.06 -6.60 -8.21
C LEU A 36 10.57 -5.48 -9.15
N GLU A 37 11.44 -5.01 -10.05
CA GLU A 37 11.10 -4.07 -11.09
C GLU A 37 10.47 -4.79 -12.29
N VAL A 38 9.51 -4.14 -12.95
CA VAL A 38 9.10 -4.47 -14.32
C VAL A 38 9.68 -3.39 -15.22
N ARG A 39 10.63 -3.77 -16.08
CA ARG A 39 11.37 -2.83 -16.91
C ARG A 39 10.54 -2.36 -18.08
N ARG A 40 10.94 -1.22 -18.65
CA ARG A 40 10.22 -0.55 -19.74
C ARG A 40 10.08 -1.40 -21.02
N ASP A 41 10.98 -2.35 -21.23
CA ASP A 41 10.97 -3.26 -22.37
C ASP A 41 10.12 -4.53 -22.14
N GLU A 42 9.60 -4.74 -20.93
CA GLU A 42 8.69 -5.85 -20.62
C GLU A 42 7.24 -5.50 -21.02
N ALA A 43 6.48 -6.51 -21.48
CA ALA A 43 5.12 -6.34 -21.96
C ALA A 43 4.17 -5.70 -20.92
N ASP A 44 4.36 -6.07 -19.65
CA ASP A 44 3.48 -5.66 -18.54
C ASP A 44 3.91 -4.32 -17.89
N TYR A 45 4.84 -3.59 -18.50
CA TYR A 45 5.38 -2.34 -17.91
C TYR A 45 4.30 -1.32 -17.54
N TRP A 46 3.33 -1.08 -18.45
CA TRP A 46 2.29 -0.07 -18.21
C TRP A 46 1.26 -0.54 -17.18
N ASP A 47 0.96 -1.82 -17.11
CA ASP A 47 0.12 -2.39 -16.04
C ASP A 47 0.80 -2.29 -14.69
N TYR A 48 2.11 -2.60 -14.62
CA TYR A 48 2.93 -2.41 -13.43
C TYR A 48 2.90 -0.96 -12.94
N ARG A 49 3.14 0.01 -13.82
CA ARG A 49 3.08 1.44 -13.50
C ARG A 49 1.70 1.85 -13.00
N ASN A 50 0.67 1.40 -13.67
CA ASN A 50 -0.71 1.68 -13.29
C ASN A 50 -1.04 1.13 -11.89
N TRP A 51 -0.58 -0.07 -11.55
CA TRP A 51 -0.74 -0.63 -10.21
C TRP A 51 0.00 0.20 -9.15
N LEU A 52 1.23 0.60 -9.40
CA LEU A 52 1.98 1.46 -8.47
C LEU A 52 1.23 2.75 -8.15
N HIS A 53 0.77 3.48 -9.16
CA HIS A 53 0.04 4.73 -8.95
C HIS A 53 -1.36 4.53 -8.36
N ARG A 54 -2.01 3.40 -8.65
CA ARG A 54 -3.29 3.05 -8.06
C ARG A 54 -3.19 2.81 -6.55
N SER A 55 -2.04 2.39 -6.05
CA SER A 55 -1.85 2.18 -4.61
C SER A 55 -2.11 3.45 -3.81
N ASP A 56 -1.58 4.57 -4.22
CA ASP A 56 -1.70 5.84 -3.50
C ASP A 56 -2.99 6.59 -3.86
N ALA A 57 -3.17 6.90 -5.14
CA ALA A 57 -4.26 7.75 -5.59
C ALA A 57 -5.65 7.09 -5.44
N THR A 58 -5.73 5.77 -5.53
CA THR A 58 -7.03 5.07 -5.59
C THR A 58 -7.35 4.29 -4.31
N LEU A 59 -6.36 3.57 -3.75
CA LEU A 59 -6.60 2.64 -2.65
C LEU A 59 -6.23 3.23 -1.29
N THR A 60 -5.09 3.88 -1.16
CA THR A 60 -4.65 4.42 0.14
C THR A 60 -5.42 5.68 0.54
N PHE A 61 -5.84 6.50 -0.43
CA PHE A 61 -6.60 7.72 -0.15
C PHE A 61 -7.84 7.49 0.73
N PRO A 62 -8.78 6.59 0.42
CA PRO A 62 -9.93 6.35 1.31
C PRO A 62 -9.52 5.86 2.70
N LEU A 63 -8.47 5.06 2.81
CA LEU A 63 -7.95 4.57 4.09
C LEU A 63 -7.35 5.70 4.92
N ALA A 64 -6.71 6.69 4.30
CA ALA A 64 -6.20 7.87 4.99
C ALA A 64 -7.34 8.69 5.64
N ILE A 65 -8.50 8.79 4.99
CA ILE A 65 -9.67 9.42 5.59
C ILE A 65 -10.22 8.59 6.76
N MET A 66 -10.26 7.26 6.63
CA MET A 66 -10.64 6.39 7.75
C MET A 66 -9.69 6.58 8.95
N ILE A 67 -8.37 6.63 8.73
CA ILE A 67 -7.38 6.89 9.79
C ILE A 67 -7.64 8.25 10.45
N ARG A 68 -7.89 9.27 9.65
CA ARG A 68 -8.17 10.61 10.16
C ARG A 68 -9.31 10.59 11.19
N TYR A 69 -10.46 10.02 10.83
CA TYR A 69 -11.65 10.05 11.67
C TYR A 69 -11.72 8.94 12.73
N THR A 70 -10.81 7.98 12.72
CA THR A 70 -10.73 6.94 13.77
C THR A 70 -9.60 7.20 14.78
N ARG A 71 -8.48 7.79 14.35
CA ARG A 71 -7.24 7.85 15.16
C ARG A 71 -6.67 9.24 15.34
N VAL A 72 -6.74 10.11 14.31
CA VAL A 72 -6.07 11.41 14.29
C VAL A 72 -6.92 12.51 14.91
N GLU A 73 -8.19 12.60 14.53
CA GLU A 73 -9.09 13.60 15.09
C GLU A 73 -9.36 13.33 16.57
N PRO A 74 -9.46 14.38 17.41
CA PRO A 74 -9.91 14.24 18.78
C PRO A 74 -11.34 13.65 18.83
N ALA A 75 -11.69 13.03 19.96
CA ALA A 75 -12.90 12.22 20.08
C ALA A 75 -14.18 12.93 19.61
N GLU A 76 -14.31 14.21 19.96
CA GLU A 76 -15.47 15.08 19.65
C GLU A 76 -15.60 15.44 18.16
N ARG A 77 -14.54 15.22 17.38
CA ARG A 77 -14.50 15.48 15.93
C ARG A 77 -14.48 14.20 15.09
N ARG A 78 -14.53 13.02 15.73
CA ARG A 78 -14.60 11.75 15.00
C ARG A 78 -15.97 11.58 14.35
N LEU A 79 -15.98 11.14 13.10
CA LEU A 79 -17.19 10.99 12.29
C LEU A 79 -17.31 9.53 11.85
N ALA A 80 -18.12 8.75 12.56
CA ALA A 80 -18.36 7.34 12.24
C ALA A 80 -18.89 7.16 10.81
N GLN A 81 -19.84 8.00 10.39
CA GLN A 81 -20.38 7.96 9.03
C GLN A 81 -19.29 8.14 7.97
N ALA A 82 -18.34 9.06 8.16
CA ALA A 82 -17.23 9.23 7.22
C ALA A 82 -16.34 7.96 7.14
N VAL A 83 -16.14 7.26 8.27
CA VAL A 83 -15.42 5.98 8.28
C VAL A 83 -16.14 4.93 7.46
N ASP A 84 -17.46 4.79 7.63
CA ASP A 84 -18.29 3.82 6.92
C ASP A 84 -18.34 4.13 5.41
N ASP A 85 -18.56 5.39 5.04
CA ASP A 85 -18.60 5.84 3.65
C ASP A 85 -17.26 5.57 2.94
N TYR A 86 -16.14 5.88 3.59
CA TYR A 86 -14.82 5.65 3.00
C TYR A 86 -14.37 4.19 3.03
N LYS A 87 -14.87 3.38 3.97
CA LYS A 87 -14.75 1.92 3.93
C LYS A 87 -15.47 1.36 2.70
N ALA A 88 -16.71 1.77 2.44
CA ALA A 88 -17.47 1.37 1.26
C ALA A 88 -16.78 1.84 -0.04
N PHE A 89 -16.26 3.07 -0.03
CA PHE A 89 -15.51 3.64 -1.15
C PHE A 89 -14.25 2.82 -1.45
N PHE A 90 -13.47 2.46 -0.44
CA PHE A 90 -12.32 1.56 -0.58
C PHE A 90 -12.74 0.20 -1.15
N GLY A 91 -13.79 -0.42 -0.59
CA GLY A 91 -14.30 -1.72 -1.04
C GLY A 91 -14.68 -1.73 -2.53
N GLY A 92 -15.33 -0.66 -3.00
CA GLY A 92 -15.63 -0.49 -4.42
C GLY A 92 -14.39 -0.50 -5.31
N ARG A 93 -13.27 0.06 -4.86
CA ARG A 93 -12.00 0.11 -5.59
C ARG A 93 -11.19 -1.16 -5.46
N ALA A 94 -11.23 -1.81 -4.32
CA ALA A 94 -10.57 -3.08 -4.06
C ALA A 94 -11.09 -4.21 -4.98
N LYS A 95 -12.32 -4.09 -5.52
CA LYS A 95 -12.83 -5.00 -6.56
C LYS A 95 -11.93 -5.09 -7.79
N SER A 96 -11.12 -4.06 -8.05
CA SER A 96 -10.15 -4.12 -9.15
C SER A 96 -9.00 -5.09 -8.88
N ILE A 97 -8.63 -5.31 -7.63
CA ILE A 97 -7.65 -6.31 -7.24
C ILE A 97 -8.26 -7.70 -7.40
N GLU A 98 -9.48 -7.88 -6.89
CA GLU A 98 -10.22 -9.13 -7.02
C GLU A 98 -10.38 -9.56 -8.49
N ALA A 99 -10.79 -8.62 -9.35
CA ALA A 99 -10.95 -8.86 -10.77
C ALA A 99 -9.62 -9.22 -11.48
N ALA A 100 -8.50 -8.60 -11.06
CA ALA A 100 -7.20 -8.91 -11.64
C ALA A 100 -6.69 -10.32 -11.24
N LEU A 101 -7.10 -10.82 -10.08
CA LEU A 101 -6.70 -12.12 -9.54
C LEU A 101 -7.71 -13.24 -9.88
N ALA A 102 -8.83 -12.91 -10.50
CA ALA A 102 -9.92 -13.86 -10.79
C ALA A 102 -9.52 -14.97 -11.79
N ASP A 103 -8.46 -14.77 -12.58
CA ASP A 103 -7.92 -15.78 -13.48
C ASP A 103 -6.99 -16.78 -12.78
N GLY A 104 -6.81 -16.68 -11.46
CA GLY A 104 -5.97 -17.57 -10.67
C GLY A 104 -4.49 -17.23 -10.68
N ARG A 105 -4.09 -16.07 -11.24
CA ARG A 105 -2.70 -15.64 -11.20
C ARG A 105 -2.19 -15.48 -9.77
N GLU A 106 -0.92 -15.78 -9.57
CA GLU A 106 -0.29 -15.71 -8.26
C GLU A 106 0.01 -14.26 -7.84
N TRP A 107 0.42 -13.40 -8.79
CA TRP A 107 0.84 -12.01 -8.60
C TRP A 107 0.13 -11.07 -9.55
N LEU A 108 0.06 -9.80 -9.20
CA LEU A 108 -0.75 -8.80 -9.93
C LEU A 108 -0.29 -8.60 -11.38
N VAL A 109 1.02 -8.73 -11.64
CA VAL A 109 1.61 -8.41 -12.95
C VAL A 109 2.90 -9.19 -13.18
N ALA A 110 3.28 -9.37 -14.44
CA ALA A 110 4.54 -9.97 -14.89
C ALA A 110 4.79 -11.41 -14.42
N GLY A 111 3.77 -12.12 -13.96
CA GLY A 111 3.89 -13.51 -13.49
C GLY A 111 4.85 -13.73 -12.31
N ARG A 112 5.27 -12.66 -11.63
CA ARG A 112 6.19 -12.69 -10.50
C ARG A 112 5.84 -11.62 -9.47
N PHE A 113 6.33 -11.79 -8.23
CA PHE A 113 6.22 -10.77 -7.19
C PHE A 113 7.03 -9.52 -7.56
N THR A 114 6.38 -8.35 -7.55
CA THR A 114 6.96 -7.07 -7.96
C THR A 114 6.67 -5.97 -6.93
N ALA A 115 7.18 -4.75 -7.16
CA ALA A 115 6.83 -3.60 -6.35
C ALA A 115 5.33 -3.24 -6.43
N ALA A 116 4.62 -3.65 -7.48
CA ALA A 116 3.16 -3.51 -7.54
C ALA A 116 2.48 -4.31 -6.43
N ASP A 117 2.91 -5.57 -6.19
CA ASP A 117 2.39 -6.39 -5.10
C ASP A 117 2.75 -5.81 -3.72
N ILE A 118 3.90 -5.15 -3.59
CA ILE A 118 4.30 -4.47 -2.36
C ILE A 118 3.39 -3.27 -2.09
N ALA A 119 3.20 -2.39 -3.06
CA ALA A 119 2.45 -1.15 -2.90
C ALA A 119 0.95 -1.42 -2.69
N ILE A 120 0.34 -2.26 -3.52
CA ILE A 120 -1.08 -2.66 -3.39
C ILE A 120 -1.28 -3.52 -2.13
N GLY A 121 -0.34 -4.42 -1.84
CA GLY A 121 -0.36 -5.27 -0.64
C GLY A 121 -0.34 -4.44 0.65
N TYR A 122 0.40 -3.34 0.67
CA TYR A 122 0.36 -2.40 1.79
C TYR A 122 -1.04 -1.79 1.97
N ALA A 123 -1.67 -1.32 0.90
CA ALA A 123 -3.02 -0.77 0.98
C ALA A 123 -4.05 -1.80 1.49
N ALA A 124 -4.02 -3.03 0.96
CA ALA A 124 -4.90 -4.11 1.42
C ALA A 124 -4.61 -4.51 2.88
N PHE A 125 -3.34 -4.58 3.27
CA PHE A 125 -2.94 -4.83 4.65
C PHE A 125 -3.39 -3.72 5.60
N LEU A 126 -3.24 -2.45 5.21
CA LEU A 126 -3.72 -1.30 5.98
C LEU A 126 -5.23 -1.37 6.19
N ALA A 127 -5.99 -1.74 5.16
CA ALA A 127 -7.43 -1.94 5.27
C ALA A 127 -7.79 -2.98 6.34
N THR A 128 -7.07 -4.10 6.42
CA THR A 128 -7.30 -5.10 7.47
C THR A 128 -7.04 -4.54 8.87
N THR A 129 -6.00 -3.72 9.03
CA THR A 129 -5.68 -3.09 10.34
C THR A 129 -6.68 -2.00 10.76
N LEU A 130 -7.46 -1.49 9.82
CA LEU A 130 -8.52 -0.50 10.03
C LEU A 130 -9.91 -1.14 10.18
N GLY A 131 -10.02 -2.47 10.21
CA GLY A 131 -11.31 -3.16 10.33
C GLY A 131 -12.12 -3.22 9.03
N ALA A 132 -11.46 -3.13 7.88
CA ALA A 132 -12.07 -3.22 6.56
C ALA A 132 -11.68 -4.52 5.80
N ALA A 133 -11.35 -5.60 6.53
CA ALA A 133 -11.04 -6.89 5.92
C ALA A 133 -12.23 -7.50 5.18
N ASP A 134 -13.44 -7.24 5.66
CA ASP A 134 -14.72 -7.76 5.14
C ASP A 134 -15.09 -7.23 3.75
N VAL A 135 -14.45 -6.17 3.27
CA VAL A 135 -14.67 -5.66 1.90
C VAL A 135 -13.67 -6.21 0.88
N LEU A 136 -12.73 -7.06 1.31
CA LEU A 136 -11.79 -7.76 0.42
C LEU A 136 -12.42 -9.08 -0.04
N GLY A 137 -12.31 -9.37 -1.34
CA GLY A 137 -12.75 -10.64 -1.90
C GLY A 137 -11.80 -11.80 -1.57
N GLU A 138 -12.20 -13.01 -1.91
CA GLU A 138 -11.47 -14.25 -1.58
C GLU A 138 -10.09 -14.30 -2.29
N ALA A 139 -10.05 -13.99 -3.58
CA ALA A 139 -8.79 -13.97 -4.34
C ALA A 139 -7.81 -12.92 -3.79
N THR A 140 -8.32 -11.73 -3.44
CA THR A 140 -7.55 -10.66 -2.82
C THR A 140 -7.00 -11.08 -1.46
N THR A 141 -7.82 -11.74 -0.64
CA THR A 141 -7.42 -12.22 0.69
C THR A 141 -6.34 -13.29 0.59
N GLY A 142 -6.48 -14.26 -0.32
CA GLY A 142 -5.47 -15.29 -0.58
C GLY A 142 -4.15 -14.71 -1.09
N TRP A 143 -4.22 -13.76 -2.01
CA TRP A 143 -3.04 -13.03 -2.50
C TRP A 143 -2.37 -12.20 -1.39
N LEU A 144 -3.15 -11.47 -0.59
CA LEU A 144 -2.61 -10.70 0.54
C LEU A 144 -1.91 -11.61 1.55
N HIS A 145 -2.47 -12.80 1.82
CA HIS A 145 -1.81 -13.79 2.67
C HIS A 145 -0.43 -14.19 2.10
N ARG A 146 -0.33 -14.46 0.79
CA ARG A 146 0.96 -14.73 0.15
C ARG A 146 1.94 -13.56 0.31
N CYS A 147 1.50 -12.33 0.14
CA CYS A 147 2.34 -11.13 0.35
C CYS A 147 2.85 -11.05 1.79
N THR A 148 1.97 -11.24 2.77
CA THR A 148 2.25 -11.00 4.20
C THR A 148 2.95 -12.15 4.91
N THR A 149 2.98 -13.34 4.33
CA THR A 149 3.76 -14.49 4.82
C THR A 149 5.19 -14.54 4.27
N ARG A 150 5.55 -13.66 3.33
CA ARG A 150 6.93 -13.59 2.81
C ARG A 150 7.92 -13.26 3.94
N PRO A 151 9.08 -13.96 4.00
CA PRO A 151 10.07 -13.70 5.05
C PRO A 151 10.52 -12.24 5.14
N ALA A 152 10.61 -11.54 4.00
CA ALA A 152 10.97 -10.12 3.98
C ALA A 152 9.89 -9.24 4.64
N PHE A 153 8.61 -9.52 4.42
CA PHE A 153 7.52 -8.81 5.09
C PHE A 153 7.56 -9.03 6.60
N LEU A 154 7.75 -10.28 7.05
CA LEU A 154 7.82 -10.62 8.48
C LEU A 154 8.99 -9.91 9.16
N ARG A 155 10.18 -9.88 8.53
CA ARG A 155 11.33 -9.13 9.04
C ARG A 155 11.06 -7.62 9.12
N ALA A 156 10.43 -7.03 8.11
CA ALA A 156 10.08 -5.61 8.11
C ALA A 156 9.09 -5.27 9.23
N ARG A 157 8.10 -6.12 9.44
CA ARG A 157 7.11 -5.98 10.53
C ARG A 157 7.75 -6.09 11.90
N GLU A 158 8.68 -7.01 12.09
CA GLU A 158 9.41 -7.16 13.35
C GLU A 158 10.26 -5.92 13.64
N ARG A 159 11.02 -5.45 12.64
CA ARG A 159 11.81 -4.23 12.78
C ARG A 159 10.96 -3.01 13.13
N GLN A 160 9.81 -2.83 12.46
CA GLN A 160 8.89 -1.73 12.75
C GLN A 160 8.40 -1.76 14.21
N ARG A 161 8.17 -2.95 14.78
CA ARG A 161 7.77 -3.09 16.19
C ARG A 161 8.89 -2.71 17.15
N THR A 162 10.11 -3.13 16.87
CA THR A 162 11.29 -2.81 17.67
C THR A 162 11.55 -1.31 17.67
N ASP A 163 11.62 -0.69 16.48
CA ASP A 163 11.87 0.76 16.33
C ASP A 163 10.76 1.61 17.03
N ALA A 164 9.49 1.16 16.98
CA ALA A 164 8.39 1.84 17.65
C ALA A 164 8.43 1.72 19.19
N ALA A 165 9.09 0.70 19.74
CA ALA A 165 9.25 0.52 21.18
C ALA A 165 10.41 1.35 21.75
N GLU A 166 11.31 1.85 20.92
CA GLU A 166 12.45 2.69 21.28
C GLU A 166 12.14 4.21 21.24
N LEU A 167 10.94 4.61 20.75
CA LEU A 167 10.45 6.00 20.67
C LEU A 167 9.48 6.34 21.80
#